data_7cad17b1e663ace4f2e46fe2ef8caf5d
#
_entry.id   7cad17b1e663ace4f2e46fe2ef8caf5d
#
_cell.length_a   1.000
_cell.length_b   1.000
_cell.length_c   1.000
_cell.angle_alpha   90.00
_cell.angle_beta   90.00
_cell.angle_gamma   90.00
#
_symmetry.space_group_name_H-M   'P 1'
#
loop_
_entity.id
_entity.type
_entity.pdbx_description
1 polymer ?
#
loop_
_entity_poly.entity_id
_entity_poly.type
_entity_poly.pdbx_seq_one_letter_code
_entity_poly.pdbx_strand_id
1 'polypeptide(L)'
;EFTRQPELKEEENFYFITGTVQNNSATDTYFQVGVKFLLQDAQGNPLGMVQDYVAFLDPGKTWNFRVLVIDPDATQYVLQGNIGGTR
;
A
#
# COMPACT_ATOMS: atom_id res chain seq x y z
N GLU A 1 -8.78 7.09 -2.49
CA GLU A 1 -8.99 5.94 -3.40
C GLU A 1 -7.75 5.61 -4.20
N PHE A 2 -7.68 4.39 -4.67
CA PHE A 2 -6.60 4.01 -5.58
C PHE A 2 -6.87 4.58 -6.97
N THR A 3 -5.93 5.34 -7.51
CA THR A 3 -5.93 5.74 -8.91
C THR A 3 -5.05 4.79 -9.73
N ARG A 4 -4.13 4.09 -9.06
CA ARG A 4 -3.38 2.97 -9.63
C ARG A 4 -3.41 1.85 -8.59
N GLN A 5 -3.96 0.70 -8.99
CA GLN A 5 -4.10 -0.44 -8.09
C GLN A 5 -2.75 -0.97 -7.62
N PRO A 6 -2.69 -1.54 -6.41
CA PRO A 6 -1.46 -2.15 -5.93
C PRO A 6 -0.98 -3.25 -6.86
N GLU A 7 0.33 -3.27 -7.12
CA GLU A 7 0.95 -4.36 -7.87
C GLU A 7 2.32 -4.69 -7.31
N LEU A 8 2.72 -5.94 -7.48
CA LEU A 8 4.02 -6.43 -7.03
C LEU A 8 5.03 -6.23 -8.16
N LYS A 9 6.13 -5.52 -7.85
CA LYS A 9 7.20 -5.25 -8.81
C LYS A 9 8.54 -5.71 -8.28
N GLU A 10 9.38 -6.21 -9.17
CA GLU A 10 10.76 -6.55 -8.85
C GLU A 10 11.68 -5.40 -9.29
N GLU A 11 12.54 -4.96 -8.37
CA GLU A 11 13.57 -3.95 -8.66
C GLU A 11 14.85 -4.35 -7.94
N GLU A 12 15.96 -4.48 -8.67
CA GLU A 12 17.29 -4.73 -8.10
C GLU A 12 17.33 -5.87 -7.07
N ASN A 13 16.72 -7.00 -7.39
CA ASN A 13 16.63 -8.20 -6.54
C ASN A 13 15.69 -8.07 -5.33
N PHE A 14 14.92 -6.98 -5.26
CA PHE A 14 13.90 -6.80 -4.23
C PHE A 14 12.51 -6.71 -4.88
N TYR A 15 11.49 -7.09 -4.12
CA TYR A 15 10.11 -6.93 -4.53
C TYR A 15 9.48 -5.79 -3.77
N PHE A 16 8.63 -5.03 -4.45
CA PHE A 16 7.87 -3.91 -3.86
C PHE A 16 6.41 -4.02 -4.26
N ILE A 17 5.52 -3.67 -3.34
CA ILE A 17 4.12 -3.43 -3.66
C ILE A 17 3.99 -1.94 -3.90
N THR A 18 3.60 -1.54 -5.10
CA THR A 18 3.48 -0.13 -5.48
C THR A 18 2.07 0.17 -5.96
N GLY A 19 1.67 1.41 -5.79
CA GLY A 19 0.37 1.88 -6.25
C GLY A 19 0.25 3.38 -6.02
N THR A 20 -0.90 3.94 -6.33
CA THR A 20 -1.15 5.37 -6.14
C THR A 20 -2.50 5.56 -5.46
N VAL A 21 -2.49 6.37 -4.41
CA VAL A 21 -3.67 6.76 -3.65
C VAL A 21 -3.91 8.25 -3.88
N GLN A 22 -5.17 8.62 -4.13
CA GLN A 22 -5.56 10.01 -4.27
C GLN A 22 -6.55 10.37 -3.16
N ASN A 23 -6.36 11.54 -2.56
CA ASN A 23 -7.38 12.16 -1.73
C ASN A 23 -8.38 12.84 -2.66
N ASN A 24 -9.54 12.21 -2.83
CA ASN A 24 -10.58 12.71 -3.72
C ASN A 24 -11.57 13.66 -3.05
N SER A 25 -11.29 14.07 -1.81
CA SER A 25 -12.06 15.13 -1.16
C SER A 25 -11.74 16.49 -1.82
N ALA A 26 -12.72 17.36 -1.89
CA ALA A 26 -12.53 18.71 -2.37
C ALA A 26 -12.02 19.65 -1.28
N THR A 27 -12.15 19.29 -0.01
CA THR A 27 -11.96 20.21 1.11
C THR A 27 -11.10 19.66 2.25
N ASP A 28 -11.03 18.33 2.42
CA ASP A 28 -10.43 17.73 3.61
C ASP A 28 -9.01 17.24 3.37
N THR A 29 -8.10 17.55 4.30
CA THR A 29 -6.80 16.89 4.39
C THR A 29 -6.96 15.64 5.25
N TYR A 30 -6.42 14.51 4.78
CA TYR A 30 -6.36 13.28 5.57
C TYR A 30 -4.99 13.13 6.19
N PHE A 31 -4.96 12.62 7.42
CA PHE A 31 -3.73 12.40 8.18
C PHE A 31 -3.51 10.91 8.37
N GLN A 32 -2.24 10.50 8.46
CA GLN A 32 -1.86 9.11 8.67
C GLN A 32 -2.48 8.20 7.60
N VAL A 33 -2.39 8.63 6.34
CA VAL A 33 -2.92 7.85 5.21
C VAL A 33 -1.99 6.68 4.97
N GLY A 34 -2.53 5.47 5.01
CA GLY A 34 -1.69 4.27 4.92
C GLY A 34 -2.35 3.11 4.23
N VAL A 35 -1.51 2.17 3.81
CA VAL A 35 -1.91 0.89 3.23
C VAL A 35 -1.19 -0.22 3.99
N LYS A 36 -1.88 -1.34 4.21
CA LYS A 36 -1.34 -2.51 4.89
C LYS A 36 -1.69 -3.75 4.10
N PHE A 37 -0.71 -4.61 3.89
CA PHE A 37 -0.90 -5.82 3.10
C PHE A 37 -0.48 -7.06 3.91
N LEU A 38 -1.27 -8.11 3.81
CA LEU A 38 -0.89 -9.44 4.27
C LEU A 38 -0.14 -10.13 3.15
N LEU A 39 1.07 -10.59 3.43
CA LEU A 39 1.86 -11.37 2.49
C LEU A 39 1.52 -12.85 2.62
N GLN A 40 1.50 -13.56 1.49
CA GLN A 40 1.20 -14.98 1.43
C GLN A 40 2.18 -15.67 0.51
N ASP A 41 2.42 -16.97 0.77
CA ASP A 41 3.20 -17.81 -0.13
C ASP A 41 2.32 -18.37 -1.26
N ALA A 42 2.90 -19.22 -2.11
CA ALA A 42 2.18 -19.78 -3.25
C ALA A 42 1.00 -20.67 -2.85
N GLN A 43 0.99 -21.19 -1.62
CA GLN A 43 -0.09 -22.03 -1.09
C GLN A 43 -1.12 -21.20 -0.31
N GLY A 44 -0.95 -19.90 -0.22
CA GLY A 44 -1.86 -19.03 0.52
C GLY A 44 -1.59 -18.95 2.02
N ASN A 45 -0.48 -19.48 2.50
CA ASN A 45 -0.13 -19.37 3.91
C ASN A 45 0.32 -17.94 4.25
N PRO A 46 -0.13 -17.37 5.38
CA PRO A 46 0.26 -16.03 5.76
C PRO A 46 1.74 -15.99 6.19
N LEU A 47 2.44 -14.95 5.71
CA LEU A 47 3.87 -14.74 6.00
C LEU A 47 4.13 -13.52 6.85
N GLY A 48 3.12 -12.69 7.11
CA GLY A 48 3.26 -11.48 7.87
C GLY A 48 2.68 -10.28 7.14
N MET A 49 2.78 -9.11 7.77
CA MET A 49 2.18 -7.90 7.24
C MET A 49 3.24 -6.83 6.96
N VAL A 50 3.00 -6.07 5.89
CA VAL A 50 3.83 -4.92 5.53
C VAL A 50 2.93 -3.72 5.33
N GLN A 51 3.46 -2.52 5.57
CA GLN A 51 2.67 -1.30 5.47
C GLN A 51 3.54 -0.12 5.07
N ASP A 52 2.88 0.90 4.54
CA ASP A 52 3.48 2.20 4.29
C ASP A 52 2.44 3.27 4.59
N TYR A 53 2.89 4.47 4.88
CA TYR A 53 1.97 5.58 5.16
C TYR A 53 2.63 6.92 4.87
N VAL A 54 1.79 7.93 4.70
CA VAL A 54 2.20 9.33 4.59
C VAL A 54 1.53 10.12 5.70
N ALA A 55 2.24 11.12 6.25
CA ALA A 55 1.76 11.87 7.41
C ALA A 55 0.47 12.62 7.12
N PHE A 56 0.35 13.19 5.92
CA PHE A 56 -0.87 13.86 5.48
C PHE A 56 -0.99 13.84 3.97
N LEU A 57 -2.22 13.98 3.48
CA LEU A 57 -2.51 14.03 2.05
C LEU A 57 -3.59 15.10 1.83
N ASP A 58 -3.20 16.20 1.21
CA ASP A 58 -4.10 17.35 0.95
C ASP A 58 -5.14 17.03 -0.11
N PRO A 59 -6.25 17.78 -0.15
CA PRO A 59 -7.29 17.58 -1.16
C PRO A 59 -6.74 17.56 -2.58
N GLY A 60 -7.14 16.56 -3.34
CA GLY A 60 -6.75 16.38 -4.75
C GLY A 60 -5.35 15.87 -4.97
N LYS A 61 -4.56 15.70 -3.92
CA LYS A 61 -3.18 15.22 -4.05
C LYS A 61 -3.11 13.70 -4.13
N THR A 62 -1.99 13.21 -4.67
CA THR A 62 -1.72 11.79 -4.82
C THR A 62 -0.50 11.37 -4.01
N TRP A 63 -0.47 10.10 -3.63
CA TRP A 63 0.64 9.48 -2.94
C TRP A 63 1.00 8.17 -3.64
N ASN A 64 2.22 8.09 -4.13
CA ASN A 64 2.75 6.87 -4.73
C ASN A 64 3.42 6.06 -3.62
N PHE A 65 2.73 5.04 -3.13
CA PHE A 65 3.29 4.22 -2.07
C PHE A 65 4.21 3.14 -2.63
N ARG A 66 5.16 2.73 -1.80
CA ARG A 66 6.13 1.71 -2.14
C ARG A 66 6.47 0.93 -0.88
N VAL A 67 6.06 -0.33 -0.83
CA VAL A 67 6.22 -1.19 0.34
C VAL A 67 7.22 -2.28 0.01
N LEU A 68 8.32 -2.34 0.75
CA LEU A 68 9.34 -3.36 0.55
C LEU A 68 8.83 -4.72 1.04
N VAL A 69 8.96 -5.73 0.19
CA VAL A 69 8.64 -7.13 0.51
C VAL A 69 9.96 -7.87 0.66
N ILE A 70 10.36 -8.14 1.90
CA ILE A 70 11.65 -8.77 2.21
C ILE A 70 11.59 -10.29 2.29
N ASP A 71 10.40 -10.88 2.39
CA ASP A 71 10.25 -12.33 2.47
C ASP A 71 10.36 -12.94 1.07
N PRO A 72 11.37 -13.79 0.82
CA PRO A 72 11.57 -14.37 -0.51
C PRO A 72 10.48 -15.36 -0.93
N ASP A 73 9.68 -15.85 0.01
CA ASP A 73 8.59 -16.79 -0.29
C ASP A 73 7.27 -16.08 -0.61
N ALA A 74 7.21 -14.75 -0.44
CA ALA A 74 6.00 -13.98 -0.70
C ALA A 74 5.75 -13.88 -2.20
N THR A 75 4.64 -14.45 -2.66
CA THR A 75 4.22 -14.43 -4.06
C THR A 75 2.86 -13.78 -4.24
N GLN A 76 2.13 -13.57 -3.14
CA GLN A 76 0.81 -12.98 -3.14
C GLN A 76 0.69 -11.95 -2.03
N TYR A 77 -0.25 -11.03 -2.18
CA TYR A 77 -0.54 -10.01 -1.18
C TYR A 77 -2.02 -9.69 -1.18
N VAL A 78 -2.54 -9.35 0.00
CA VAL A 78 -3.95 -8.98 0.18
C VAL A 78 -4.02 -7.69 0.98
N LEU A 79 -4.72 -6.69 0.44
CA LEU A 79 -4.95 -5.43 1.17
C LEU A 79 -5.78 -5.72 2.41
N GLN A 80 -5.29 -5.28 3.57
CA GLN A 80 -5.98 -5.45 4.84
C GLN A 80 -6.87 -4.25 5.12
N GLY A 81 -8.19 -4.48 5.12
CA GLY A 81 -9.16 -3.43 5.32
C GLY A 81 -9.17 -2.42 4.17
N ASN A 82 -9.43 -1.18 4.49
CA ASN A 82 -9.43 -0.07 3.54
C ASN A 82 -8.15 0.74 3.67
N ILE A 83 -7.94 1.66 2.73
CA ILE A 83 -6.91 2.69 2.89
C ILE A 83 -7.20 3.41 4.19
N GLY A 84 -6.21 3.45 5.10
CA GLY A 84 -6.35 4.14 6.39
C GLY A 84 -6.24 5.64 6.22
N GLY A 85 -6.71 6.37 7.23
CA GLY A 85 -6.57 7.82 7.28
C GLY A 85 -7.64 8.45 8.16
N THR A 86 -7.32 9.61 8.72
CA THR A 86 -8.24 10.39 9.56
C THR A 86 -8.27 11.84 9.08
N ARG A 87 -9.37 12.50 9.30
CA ARG A 87 -9.50 13.92 8.97
C ARG A 87 -9.03 14.80 10.13
#